data_c0a1e7de07da0a01599964a45ed051d4
#
_entry.id   c0a1e7de07da0a01599964a45ed051d4
#
_cell.length_a   1.000
_cell.length_b   1.000
_cell.length_c   1.000
_cell.angle_alpha   90.00
_cell.angle_beta   90.00
_cell.angle_gamma   90.00
#
_symmetry.space_group_name_H-M   'P 1'
#
loop_
_entity.id
_entity.type
_entity.pdbx_description
1 polymer ?
#
loop_
_entity_poly.entity_id
_entity_poly.type
_entity_poly.pdbx_seq_one_letter_code
_entity_poly.pdbx_strand_id
1 'polypeptide(L)'
;SHNPSPITAISKYIKDTYKNAKIVFIGPCTAKKAEAHKENVKKYIDAVLTFEELQALFDSRDIDITSLEEGVLDNASYYGRIFARSGGLADAVAEGLKEQGLDKDFTLKAVSCDGIEQCRIALLKKSKNLLDANFIEGMACSGGCIGGAGCLTHGEKNKLDVDKYGKEALEKTIADAVSVLK
;
A
#
# COMPACT_ATOMS: atom_id res chain seq x y z
N SER A 1 -13.38 8.12 3.40
CA SER A 1 -12.26 8.91 3.89
C SER A 1 -12.08 10.15 3.03
N HIS A 2 -11.77 11.28 3.64
CA HIS A 2 -11.42 12.53 2.95
C HIS A 2 -9.90 12.68 2.76
N ASN A 3 -9.12 11.72 3.25
CA ASN A 3 -7.67 11.73 3.10
C ASN A 3 -7.26 11.36 1.67
N PRO A 4 -6.17 11.94 1.15
CA PRO A 4 -5.61 11.52 -0.14
C PRO A 4 -5.14 10.06 -0.05
N SER A 5 -5.08 9.39 -1.19
CA SER A 5 -4.49 8.05 -1.24
C SER A 5 -2.99 8.11 -0.89
N PRO A 6 -2.39 7.00 -0.41
CA PRO A 6 -0.97 6.97 -0.06
C PRO A 6 -0.05 7.45 -1.19
N ILE A 7 -0.31 7.03 -2.44
CA ILE A 7 0.45 7.48 -3.59
C ILE A 7 0.34 9.00 -3.79
N THR A 8 -0.85 9.57 -3.66
CA THR A 8 -1.04 11.01 -3.80
C THR A 8 -0.36 11.79 -2.68
N ALA A 9 -0.45 11.30 -1.43
CA ALA A 9 0.16 11.94 -0.27
C ALA A 9 1.68 12.01 -0.40
N ILE A 10 2.35 10.89 -0.67
CA ILE A 10 3.81 10.84 -0.79
C ILE A 10 4.31 11.58 -2.03
N SER A 11 3.60 11.47 -3.17
CA SER A 11 3.98 12.18 -4.39
C SER A 11 3.88 13.69 -4.23
N LYS A 12 2.87 14.17 -3.52
CA LYS A 12 2.75 15.60 -3.17
C LYS A 12 3.93 16.04 -2.30
N TYR A 13 4.25 15.30 -1.24
CA TYR A 13 5.37 15.58 -0.36
C TYR A 13 6.69 15.66 -1.15
N ILE A 14 6.98 14.68 -2.01
CA ILE A 14 8.21 14.67 -2.83
C ILE A 14 8.27 15.88 -3.78
N LYS A 15 7.16 16.21 -4.46
CA LYS A 15 7.11 17.38 -5.35
C LYS A 15 7.27 18.71 -4.59
N ASP A 16 6.75 18.79 -3.38
CA ASP A 16 6.88 20.00 -2.54
C ASP A 16 8.32 20.16 -2.03
N THR A 17 9.01 19.05 -1.71
CA THR A 17 10.39 19.03 -1.24
C THR A 17 11.40 19.16 -2.38
N TYR A 18 11.18 18.42 -3.47
CA TYR A 18 12.07 18.34 -4.63
C TYR A 18 11.36 18.83 -5.89
N LYS A 19 11.41 20.12 -6.18
CA LYS A 19 10.63 20.79 -7.23
C LYS A 19 10.73 20.17 -8.62
N ASN A 20 11.89 19.60 -8.96
CA ASN A 20 12.16 19.00 -10.29
C ASN A 20 12.05 17.47 -10.30
N ALA A 21 11.61 16.85 -9.19
CA ALA A 21 11.49 15.41 -9.11
C ALA A 21 10.51 14.86 -10.15
N LYS A 22 10.90 13.78 -10.83
CA LYS A 22 10.01 12.94 -11.62
C LYS A 22 9.57 11.76 -10.78
N ILE A 23 8.27 11.52 -10.71
CA ILE A 23 7.68 10.50 -9.85
C ILE A 23 7.12 9.40 -10.71
N VAL A 24 7.68 8.20 -10.54
CA VAL A 24 7.19 6.96 -11.13
C VAL A 24 6.67 6.07 -9.99
N PHE A 25 5.39 5.73 -10.05
CA PHE A 25 4.83 4.72 -9.16
C PHE A 25 5.03 3.34 -9.77
N ILE A 26 5.59 2.43 -8.99
CA ILE A 26 5.77 1.02 -9.38
C ILE A 26 4.96 0.16 -8.41
N GLY A 27 4.10 -0.70 -8.95
CA GLY A 27 3.28 -1.56 -8.10
C GLY A 27 2.32 -2.47 -8.87
N PRO A 28 1.63 -3.37 -8.18
CA PRO A 28 0.83 -4.44 -8.80
C PRO A 28 -0.53 -3.97 -9.34
N CYS A 29 -0.83 -2.69 -9.33
CA CYS A 29 -2.20 -2.20 -9.47
C CYS A 29 -2.44 -1.43 -10.77
N THR A 30 -3.24 -1.99 -11.69
CA THR A 30 -3.66 -1.30 -12.92
C THR A 30 -4.59 -0.12 -12.65
N ALA A 31 -5.38 -0.13 -11.57
CA ALA A 31 -6.23 1.00 -11.18
C ALA A 31 -5.42 2.26 -10.81
N LYS A 32 -4.15 2.11 -10.43
CA LYS A 32 -3.23 3.24 -10.18
C LYS A 32 -2.93 4.03 -11.46
N LYS A 33 -2.98 3.41 -12.64
CA LYS A 33 -2.87 4.11 -13.93
C LYS A 33 -4.05 5.08 -14.09
N ALA A 34 -5.27 4.61 -13.85
CA ALA A 34 -6.45 5.46 -13.91
C ALA A 34 -6.45 6.55 -12.82
N GLU A 35 -5.96 6.23 -11.62
CA GLU A 35 -5.83 7.20 -10.53
C GLU A 35 -4.86 8.33 -10.90
N ALA A 36 -3.72 8.02 -11.51
CA ALA A 36 -2.72 9.01 -11.94
C ALA A 36 -3.26 10.01 -12.97
N HIS A 37 -4.28 9.64 -13.74
CA HIS A 37 -4.93 10.54 -14.71
C HIS A 37 -6.00 11.46 -14.12
N LYS A 38 -6.38 11.30 -12.85
CA LYS A 38 -7.36 12.19 -12.21
C LYS A 38 -6.82 13.61 -12.09
N GLU A 39 -7.68 14.61 -12.30
CA GLU A 39 -7.32 16.04 -12.29
C GLU A 39 -6.56 16.48 -11.03
N ASN A 40 -6.97 15.98 -9.88
CA ASN A 40 -6.35 16.30 -8.60
C ASN A 40 -5.04 15.52 -8.32
N VAL A 41 -4.68 14.53 -9.14
CA VAL A 41 -3.53 13.63 -8.95
C VAL A 41 -2.48 13.82 -10.05
N LYS A 42 -2.89 14.01 -11.30
CA LYS A 42 -2.02 14.01 -12.49
C LYS A 42 -0.82 14.96 -12.42
N LYS A 43 -0.91 16.03 -11.63
CA LYS A 43 0.20 16.97 -11.44
C LYS A 43 1.32 16.47 -10.53
N TYR A 44 1.07 15.39 -9.79
CA TYR A 44 2.03 14.84 -8.84
C TYR A 44 2.73 13.57 -9.34
N ILE A 45 2.13 12.82 -10.26
CA ILE A 45 2.62 11.52 -10.72
C ILE A 45 2.91 11.61 -12.21
N ASP A 46 4.16 11.33 -12.60
CA ASP A 46 4.60 11.42 -14.00
C ASP A 46 4.32 10.11 -14.75
N ALA A 47 4.47 8.94 -14.10
CA ALA A 47 4.19 7.64 -14.71
C ALA A 47 3.77 6.58 -13.67
N VAL A 48 3.11 5.54 -14.15
CA VAL A 48 2.75 4.35 -13.36
C VAL A 48 3.16 3.11 -14.13
N LEU A 49 3.97 2.26 -13.51
CA LEU A 49 4.39 0.97 -14.03
C LEU A 49 3.82 -0.16 -13.15
N THR A 50 3.38 -1.24 -13.78
CA THR A 50 3.14 -2.51 -13.08
C THR A 50 4.46 -3.25 -12.87
N PHE A 51 4.47 -4.28 -12.02
CA PHE A 51 5.65 -5.13 -11.87
C PHE A 51 5.98 -5.88 -13.17
N GLU A 52 4.96 -6.32 -13.93
CA GLU A 52 5.17 -6.92 -15.25
C GLU A 52 5.82 -5.93 -16.23
N GLU A 53 5.38 -4.67 -16.25
CA GLU A 53 5.98 -3.65 -17.11
C GLU A 53 7.41 -3.31 -16.68
N LEU A 54 7.69 -3.29 -15.38
CA LEU A 54 9.05 -3.12 -14.89
C LEU A 54 9.94 -4.30 -15.27
N GLN A 55 9.44 -5.54 -15.16
CA GLN A 55 10.17 -6.73 -15.62
C GLN A 55 10.48 -6.65 -17.11
N ALA A 56 9.48 -6.31 -17.93
CA ALA A 56 9.69 -6.14 -19.37
C ALA A 56 10.74 -5.03 -19.69
N LEU A 57 10.81 -3.99 -18.88
CA LEU A 57 11.85 -2.95 -18.99
C LEU A 57 13.24 -3.53 -18.70
N PHE A 58 13.39 -4.34 -17.64
CA PHE A 58 14.64 -5.01 -17.31
C PHE A 58 15.07 -5.96 -18.43
N ASP A 59 14.15 -6.80 -18.90
CA ASP A 59 14.40 -7.75 -20.01
C ASP A 59 14.85 -7.02 -21.28
N SER A 60 14.24 -5.87 -21.59
CA SER A 60 14.60 -5.06 -22.77
C SER A 60 16.00 -4.45 -22.70
N ARG A 61 16.64 -4.48 -21.54
CA ARG A 61 17.99 -3.96 -21.27
C ARG A 61 18.97 -5.04 -20.87
N ASP A 62 18.58 -6.32 -21.00
CA ASP A 62 19.38 -7.47 -20.59
C ASP A 62 19.83 -7.39 -19.10
N ILE A 63 18.97 -6.83 -18.24
CA ILE A 63 19.22 -6.73 -16.79
C ILE A 63 18.66 -7.95 -16.09
N ASP A 64 19.54 -8.82 -15.60
CA ASP A 64 19.17 -9.91 -14.71
C ASP A 64 19.24 -9.44 -13.24
N ILE A 65 18.09 -9.17 -12.63
CA ILE A 65 18.00 -8.69 -11.25
C ILE A 65 18.54 -9.71 -10.23
N THR A 66 18.55 -11.02 -10.58
CA THR A 66 19.04 -12.07 -9.68
C THR A 66 20.56 -12.11 -9.58
N SER A 67 21.25 -11.49 -10.53
CA SER A 67 22.72 -11.38 -10.56
C SER A 67 23.25 -10.11 -9.87
N LEU A 68 22.37 -9.21 -9.45
CA LEU A 68 22.76 -7.95 -8.81
C LEU A 68 23.07 -8.18 -7.32
N GLU A 69 23.96 -7.37 -6.79
CA GLU A 69 24.27 -7.35 -5.36
C GLU A 69 23.04 -6.86 -4.56
N GLU A 70 22.69 -7.59 -3.51
CA GLU A 70 21.59 -7.19 -2.61
C GLU A 70 22.01 -6.01 -1.73
N GLY A 71 21.14 -5.00 -1.65
CA GLY A 71 21.30 -3.85 -0.77
C GLY A 71 20.29 -3.86 0.36
N VAL A 72 20.61 -3.18 1.45
CA VAL A 72 19.63 -2.93 2.53
C VAL A 72 18.77 -1.73 2.15
N LEU A 73 17.48 -1.96 2.03
CA LEU A 73 16.50 -0.91 1.83
C LEU A 73 15.73 -0.64 3.13
N ASP A 74 16.12 0.42 3.83
CA ASP A 74 15.48 0.87 5.06
C ASP A 74 14.60 2.08 4.80
N ASN A 75 13.36 1.82 4.38
CA ASN A 75 12.45 2.87 3.91
C ASN A 75 11.02 2.79 4.48
N ALA A 76 10.73 1.79 5.30
CA ALA A 76 9.40 1.61 5.88
C ALA A 76 9.44 0.73 7.13
N SER A 77 8.54 1.03 8.08
CA SER A 77 8.26 0.15 9.21
C SER A 77 7.65 -1.18 8.77
N TYR A 78 7.53 -2.13 9.70
CA TYR A 78 6.76 -3.36 9.49
C TYR A 78 5.38 -3.06 8.87
N TYR A 79 4.64 -2.12 9.45
CA TYR A 79 3.29 -1.77 9.01
C TYR A 79 3.25 -1.15 7.61
N GLY A 80 4.27 -0.39 7.24
CA GLY A 80 4.42 0.13 5.88
C GLY A 80 4.68 -0.98 4.87
N ARG A 81 5.53 -1.95 5.21
CA ARG A 81 5.88 -3.06 4.31
C ARG A 81 4.73 -4.04 4.08
N ILE A 82 3.88 -4.29 5.09
CA ILE A 82 2.73 -5.21 4.97
C ILE A 82 1.46 -4.53 4.44
N PHE A 83 1.49 -3.23 4.20
CA PHE A 83 0.30 -2.43 3.85
C PHE A 83 -0.43 -2.92 2.60
N ALA A 84 0.27 -3.54 1.66
CA ALA A 84 -0.28 -4.01 0.39
C ALA A 84 -1.03 -5.35 0.48
N ARG A 85 -0.89 -6.12 1.57
CA ARG A 85 -1.65 -7.34 1.78
C ARG A 85 -2.99 -7.06 2.46
N SER A 86 -3.97 -7.93 2.25
CA SER A 86 -5.26 -7.86 2.95
C SER A 86 -5.06 -7.91 4.47
N GLY A 87 -5.69 -7.00 5.21
CA GLY A 87 -5.52 -6.77 6.64
C GLY A 87 -4.37 -5.83 7.00
N GLY A 88 -3.45 -5.55 6.09
CA GLY A 88 -2.26 -4.73 6.37
C GLY A 88 -2.58 -3.26 6.66
N LEU A 89 -3.59 -2.70 6.00
CA LEU A 89 -4.06 -1.34 6.28
C LEU A 89 -4.74 -1.27 7.67
N ALA A 90 -5.57 -2.26 8.01
CA ALA A 90 -6.22 -2.32 9.31
C ALA A 90 -5.17 -2.43 10.44
N ASP A 91 -4.14 -3.27 10.27
CA ASP A 91 -3.03 -3.41 11.20
C ASP A 91 -2.28 -2.08 11.37
N ALA A 92 -2.00 -1.38 10.26
CA ALA A 92 -1.33 -0.08 10.30
C ALA A 92 -2.17 1.01 11.00
N VAL A 93 -3.48 1.01 10.80
CA VAL A 93 -4.39 1.95 11.49
C VAL A 93 -4.45 1.66 12.99
N ALA A 94 -4.50 0.37 13.38
CA ALA A 94 -4.49 -0.02 14.79
C ALA A 94 -3.21 0.45 15.49
N GLU A 95 -2.05 0.22 14.88
CA GLU A 95 -0.78 0.69 15.45
C GLU A 95 -0.67 2.20 15.47
N GLY A 96 -1.09 2.88 14.40
CA GLY A 96 -1.09 4.34 14.37
C GLY A 96 -1.94 4.97 15.46
N LEU A 97 -3.10 4.37 15.80
CA LEU A 97 -3.92 4.81 16.94
C LEU A 97 -3.19 4.61 18.26
N LYS A 98 -2.53 3.46 18.43
CA LYS A 98 -1.77 3.14 19.65
C LYS A 98 -0.56 4.06 19.81
N GLU A 99 0.24 4.29 18.77
CA GLU A 99 1.39 5.20 18.83
C GLU A 99 0.99 6.64 19.16
N GLN A 100 -0.22 7.06 18.79
CA GLN A 100 -0.77 8.38 19.10
C GLN A 100 -1.52 8.42 20.44
N GLY A 101 -1.64 7.30 21.16
CA GLY A 101 -2.36 7.18 22.43
C GLY A 101 -3.89 7.31 22.30
N LEU A 102 -4.42 7.18 21.09
CA LEU A 102 -5.85 7.31 20.79
C LEU A 102 -6.64 6.00 20.96
N ASP A 103 -5.95 4.88 21.12
CA ASP A 103 -6.53 3.56 21.33
C ASP A 103 -7.34 3.44 22.62
N LYS A 104 -7.06 4.30 23.60
CA LYS A 104 -7.80 4.39 24.88
C LYS A 104 -9.17 5.04 24.71
N ASP A 105 -9.27 6.02 23.82
CA ASP A 105 -10.49 6.81 23.58
C ASP A 105 -11.32 6.27 22.42
N PHE A 106 -10.68 5.50 21.53
CA PHE A 106 -11.31 4.96 20.32
C PHE A 106 -10.99 3.48 20.12
N THR A 107 -11.97 2.64 20.39
CA THR A 107 -11.84 1.20 20.12
C THR A 107 -12.02 0.92 18.63
N LEU A 108 -10.96 0.54 17.94
CA LEU A 108 -11.02 0.14 16.53
C LEU A 108 -11.72 -1.21 16.38
N LYS A 109 -12.81 -1.24 15.60
CA LYS A 109 -13.50 -2.44 15.16
C LYS A 109 -13.33 -2.58 13.66
N ALA A 110 -12.19 -3.16 13.25
CA ALA A 110 -11.82 -3.31 11.86
C ALA A 110 -12.41 -4.57 11.25
N VAL A 111 -12.83 -4.47 9.99
CA VAL A 111 -13.17 -5.61 9.14
C VAL A 111 -12.39 -5.48 7.85
N SER A 112 -11.58 -6.49 7.53
CA SER A 112 -10.83 -6.57 6.28
C SER A 112 -11.61 -7.39 5.27
N CYS A 113 -11.84 -6.80 4.09
CA CYS A 113 -12.58 -7.41 2.99
C CYS A 113 -11.62 -7.73 1.86
N ASP A 114 -11.55 -8.99 1.50
CA ASP A 114 -10.66 -9.57 0.52
C ASP A 114 -11.43 -9.90 -0.77
N GLY A 115 -11.25 -9.08 -1.78
CA GLY A 115 -11.98 -9.14 -3.03
C GLY A 115 -13.25 -8.28 -3.07
N ILE A 116 -13.68 -7.94 -4.30
CA ILE A 116 -14.82 -7.05 -4.57
C ILE A 116 -16.13 -7.54 -3.89
N GLU A 117 -16.38 -8.85 -3.93
CA GLU A 117 -17.63 -9.41 -3.40
C GLU A 117 -17.70 -9.25 -1.87
N GLN A 118 -16.62 -9.50 -1.14
CA GLN A 118 -16.57 -9.27 0.29
C GLN A 118 -16.76 -7.79 0.63
N CYS A 119 -16.12 -6.88 -0.15
CA CYS A 119 -16.32 -5.44 0.01
C CYS A 119 -17.81 -5.06 -0.16
N ARG A 120 -18.46 -5.58 -1.21
CA ARG A 120 -19.88 -5.33 -1.49
C ARG A 120 -20.77 -5.81 -0.34
N ILE A 121 -20.53 -7.02 0.16
CA ILE A 121 -21.28 -7.61 1.27
C ILE A 121 -21.09 -6.80 2.56
N ALA A 122 -19.86 -6.42 2.89
CA ALA A 122 -19.57 -5.64 4.10
C ALA A 122 -20.24 -4.27 4.07
N LEU A 123 -20.18 -3.57 2.94
CA LEU A 123 -20.84 -2.27 2.77
C LEU A 123 -22.36 -2.40 2.85
N LEU A 124 -22.94 -3.45 2.25
CA LEU A 124 -24.39 -3.71 2.34
C LEU A 124 -24.81 -4.03 3.76
N LYS A 125 -24.05 -4.86 4.49
CA LYS A 125 -24.34 -5.15 5.91
C LYS A 125 -24.22 -3.88 6.76
N LYS A 126 -23.19 -3.05 6.51
CA LYS A 126 -22.99 -1.81 7.24
C LYS A 126 -24.12 -0.82 6.99
N SER A 127 -24.60 -0.66 5.75
CA SER A 127 -25.72 0.22 5.43
C SER A 127 -27.03 -0.18 6.09
N LYS A 128 -27.17 -1.46 6.46
CA LYS A 128 -28.33 -2.01 7.18
C LYS A 128 -28.12 -2.14 8.69
N ASN A 129 -27.03 -1.59 9.22
CA ASN A 129 -26.63 -1.73 10.64
C ASN A 129 -26.45 -3.19 11.11
N LEU A 130 -26.13 -4.10 10.19
CA LEU A 130 -25.88 -5.53 10.45
C LEU A 130 -24.38 -5.87 10.61
N LEU A 131 -23.51 -4.87 10.61
CA LEU A 131 -22.08 -5.04 10.78
C LEU A 131 -21.59 -4.10 11.89
N ASP A 132 -21.13 -4.68 13.00
CA ASP A 132 -20.50 -3.93 14.09
C ASP A 132 -19.02 -3.68 13.77
N ALA A 133 -18.78 -2.76 12.86
CA ALA A 133 -17.46 -2.27 12.49
C ALA A 133 -17.49 -0.75 12.35
N ASN A 134 -16.42 -0.08 12.80
CA ASN A 134 -16.20 1.34 12.57
C ASN A 134 -15.10 1.63 11.54
N PHE A 135 -14.40 0.59 11.09
CA PHE A 135 -13.42 0.63 10.02
C PHE A 135 -13.61 -0.56 9.07
N ILE A 136 -13.73 -0.29 7.77
CA ILE A 136 -13.79 -1.32 6.74
C ILE A 136 -12.61 -1.11 5.81
N GLU A 137 -11.67 -2.05 5.83
CA GLU A 137 -10.63 -2.15 4.82
C GLU A 137 -11.20 -2.90 3.61
N GLY A 138 -11.21 -2.29 2.45
CA GLY A 138 -11.69 -2.91 1.21
C GLY A 138 -10.58 -3.07 0.21
N MET A 139 -10.20 -4.31 -0.08
CA MET A 139 -9.25 -4.66 -1.14
C MET A 139 -10.01 -5.28 -2.32
N ALA A 140 -9.91 -4.66 -3.50
CA ALA A 140 -10.62 -5.16 -4.69
C ALA A 140 -10.01 -6.47 -5.23
N CYS A 141 -8.70 -6.64 -5.10
CA CYS A 141 -7.99 -7.84 -5.49
C CYS A 141 -7.96 -8.85 -4.35
N SER A 142 -8.08 -10.15 -4.66
CA SER A 142 -7.96 -11.23 -3.68
C SER A 142 -6.52 -11.29 -3.15
N GLY A 143 -6.36 -11.38 -1.84
CA GLY A 143 -5.06 -11.27 -1.15
C GLY A 143 -4.61 -9.83 -0.87
N GLY A 144 -5.36 -8.82 -1.33
CA GLY A 144 -5.00 -7.42 -1.31
C GLY A 144 -4.26 -6.99 -2.58
N CYS A 145 -3.53 -5.88 -2.53
CA CYS A 145 -2.77 -5.38 -3.69
C CYS A 145 -1.72 -6.39 -4.19
N ILE A 146 -1.20 -7.25 -3.32
CA ILE A 146 -0.25 -8.32 -3.69
C ILE A 146 -0.85 -9.41 -4.58
N GLY A 147 -2.17 -9.44 -4.76
CA GLY A 147 -2.88 -10.25 -5.75
C GLY A 147 -3.34 -9.45 -6.96
N GLY A 148 -2.82 -8.23 -7.15
CA GLY A 148 -3.20 -7.34 -8.24
C GLY A 148 -2.80 -7.86 -9.62
N ALA A 149 -3.51 -7.38 -10.65
CA ALA A 149 -3.35 -7.84 -12.03
C ALA A 149 -1.95 -7.63 -12.63
N GLY A 150 -1.15 -6.72 -12.09
CA GLY A 150 0.21 -6.45 -12.54
C GLY A 150 1.30 -7.08 -11.67
N CYS A 151 0.95 -8.08 -10.83
CA CYS A 151 1.91 -8.90 -10.09
C CYS A 151 2.57 -9.94 -11.02
N LEU A 152 3.84 -10.26 -10.73
CA LEU A 152 4.57 -11.34 -11.41
C LEU A 152 4.10 -12.72 -10.96
N THR A 153 3.61 -12.85 -9.72
CA THR A 153 3.14 -14.09 -9.13
C THR A 153 1.83 -13.88 -8.40
N HIS A 154 1.03 -14.94 -8.29
CA HIS A 154 -0.24 -14.94 -7.57
C HIS A 154 -0.31 -16.14 -6.62
N GLY A 155 -1.03 -16.01 -5.53
CA GLY A 155 -1.27 -17.08 -4.57
C GLY A 155 -0.93 -16.72 -3.12
N GLU A 156 -1.24 -17.63 -2.21
CA GLU A 156 -1.08 -17.42 -0.75
C GLU A 156 0.37 -17.20 -0.32
N LYS A 157 1.33 -17.73 -1.08
CA LYS A 157 2.76 -17.54 -0.81
C LYS A 157 3.14 -16.06 -0.76
N ASN A 158 2.55 -15.23 -1.62
CA ASN A 158 2.86 -13.78 -1.67
C ASN A 158 2.61 -13.12 -0.31
N LYS A 159 1.59 -13.54 0.44
CA LYS A 159 1.31 -13.02 1.78
C LYS A 159 2.41 -13.40 2.76
N LEU A 160 2.87 -14.64 2.72
CA LEU A 160 3.96 -15.13 3.59
C LEU A 160 5.27 -14.40 3.30
N ASP A 161 5.58 -14.18 2.03
CA ASP A 161 6.78 -13.47 1.61
C ASP A 161 6.74 -11.99 2.06
N VAL A 162 5.59 -11.34 1.93
CA VAL A 162 5.39 -9.94 2.39
C VAL A 162 5.46 -9.85 3.91
N ASP A 163 4.85 -10.79 4.65
CA ASP A 163 4.94 -10.81 6.12
C ASP A 163 6.39 -11.06 6.59
N LYS A 164 7.14 -11.92 5.89
CA LYS A 164 8.57 -12.12 6.16
C LYS A 164 9.36 -10.84 5.93
N TYR A 165 9.21 -10.22 4.76
CA TYR A 165 9.85 -8.93 4.43
C TYR A 165 9.46 -7.83 5.42
N GLY A 166 8.22 -7.82 5.89
CA GLY A 166 7.76 -6.91 6.94
C GLY A 166 8.61 -7.03 8.21
N LYS A 167 8.87 -8.26 8.65
CA LYS A 167 9.64 -8.53 9.87
C LYS A 167 11.12 -8.10 9.79
N GLU A 168 11.65 -7.94 8.60
CA GLU A 168 13.01 -7.47 8.33
C GLU A 168 13.14 -5.93 8.43
N ALA A 169 12.05 -5.19 8.70
CA ALA A 169 12.07 -3.75 8.86
C ALA A 169 12.96 -3.34 10.05
N LEU A 170 13.84 -2.37 9.81
CA LEU A 170 14.69 -1.81 10.87
C LEU A 170 13.87 -0.88 11.76
N GLU A 171 13.04 -0.04 11.18
CA GLU A 171 12.14 0.85 11.90
C GLU A 171 10.99 0.06 12.56
N LYS A 172 10.86 0.21 13.87
CA LYS A 172 9.89 -0.57 14.65
C LYS A 172 8.53 0.11 14.74
N THR A 173 8.50 1.44 14.64
CA THR A 173 7.27 2.23 14.72
C THR A 173 6.95 2.92 13.40
N ILE A 174 5.69 3.28 13.21
CA ILE A 174 5.28 4.11 12.07
C ILE A 174 5.90 5.51 12.22
N ALA A 175 5.92 6.05 13.43
CA ALA A 175 6.47 7.36 13.72
C ALA A 175 7.97 7.47 13.37
N ASP A 176 8.78 6.44 13.69
CA ASP A 176 10.19 6.39 13.33
C ASP A 176 10.37 6.40 11.81
N ALA A 177 9.65 5.50 11.11
CA ALA A 177 9.72 5.42 9.65
C ALA A 177 9.29 6.73 8.94
N VAL A 178 8.31 7.46 9.47
CA VAL A 178 7.85 8.75 8.92
C VAL A 178 8.78 9.90 9.31
N SER A 179 9.59 9.74 10.35
CA SER A 179 10.48 10.82 10.83
C SER A 179 11.51 11.28 9.79
N VAL A 180 11.86 10.43 8.83
CA VAL A 180 12.76 10.76 7.71
C VAL A 180 12.13 11.69 6.68
N LEU A 181 10.82 11.90 6.73
CA LEU A 181 10.09 12.78 5.81
C LEU A 181 9.98 14.24 6.31
N LYS A 182 10.85 14.66 7.20
CA LYS A 182 10.86 16.02 7.77
C LYS A 182 11.61 17.01 6.90
#